data_352cd069d86c597fb54e9de11b670adf
#
_entry.id   352cd069d86c597fb54e9de11b670adf
#
_cell.length_a   1.000
_cell.length_b   1.000
_cell.length_c   1.000
_cell.angle_alpha   90.00
_cell.angle_beta   90.00
_cell.angle_gamma   90.00
#
_symmetry.space_group_name_H-M   'P 1'
#
loop_
_entity.id
_entity.type
_entity.pdbx_description
1 polymer ?
#
loop_
_entity_poly.entity_id
_entity_poly.type
_entity_poly.pdbx_seq_one_letter_code
_entity_poly.pdbx_strand_id
1 'polypeptide(L)'
;MTAWLVKFTAPDFPLGHEEGIFEAAALAVSEKAGIRTPVWKLFEGPQEKGRPKVPYWLGMERFDRTPAGRVHYVSAAGLLNVNFREPVFDYFDLMRLTCRLTQSQAEMEELFRRTVLSYFLRNEDDHGKNFGFLLHDDGRWELSPSFDITYAPEPYGEHATSFGGNGRRITRDALERMSRLMATPVERLEEIVRQTAEAAFGFSETALSLGAKRATIKEVKAQVEAAVDANLKAMGIV
;
A
#
# COMPACT_ATOMS: atom_id res chain seq x y z
N MET A 1 -21.83 10.63 -13.52
CA MET A 1 -20.47 10.85 -14.11
C MET A 1 -19.48 10.37 -13.07
N THR A 2 -18.55 9.47 -13.42
CA THR A 2 -17.54 8.94 -12.51
C THR A 2 -16.36 9.91 -12.42
N ALA A 3 -15.91 10.25 -11.21
CA ALA A 3 -14.77 11.12 -10.99
C ALA A 3 -13.48 10.28 -10.88
N TRP A 4 -12.46 10.65 -11.65
CA TRP A 4 -11.15 9.97 -11.66
C TRP A 4 -10.07 10.88 -11.07
N LEU A 5 -9.15 10.28 -10.34
CA LEU A 5 -7.86 10.86 -10.00
C LEU A 5 -6.84 10.23 -10.95
N VAL A 6 -6.12 11.08 -11.70
CA VAL A 6 -5.10 10.60 -12.65
C VAL A 6 -3.72 11.05 -12.16
N LYS A 7 -2.81 10.09 -12.02
CA LYS A 7 -1.41 10.35 -11.69
C LYS A 7 -0.58 10.48 -12.95
N PHE A 8 0.07 11.63 -13.10
CA PHE A 8 1.01 11.90 -14.17
C PHE A 8 2.41 11.46 -13.74
N THR A 9 3.18 10.94 -14.67
CA THR A 9 4.55 10.48 -14.44
C THR A 9 5.56 11.48 -14.97
N ALA A 10 6.76 11.54 -14.37
CA ALA A 10 7.86 12.38 -14.77
C ALA A 10 9.15 11.54 -14.90
N PRO A 11 10.10 11.96 -15.77
CA PRO A 11 11.33 11.18 -16.01
C PRO A 11 12.29 11.15 -14.81
N ASP A 12 12.16 12.09 -13.89
CA ASP A 12 12.96 12.25 -12.67
C ASP A 12 12.42 11.43 -11.47
N PHE A 13 11.31 10.72 -11.64
CA PHE A 13 10.84 9.77 -10.63
C PHE A 13 11.74 8.53 -10.60
N PRO A 14 11.81 7.79 -9.46
CA PRO A 14 12.66 6.60 -9.31
C PRO A 14 12.47 5.56 -10.42
N LEU A 15 11.23 5.31 -10.83
CA LEU A 15 10.88 4.42 -11.94
C LEU A 15 10.57 5.21 -13.23
N GLY A 16 10.80 6.53 -13.25
CA GLY A 16 10.54 7.41 -14.39
C GLY A 16 9.09 7.32 -14.84
N HIS A 17 8.90 7.17 -16.16
CA HIS A 17 7.55 7.05 -16.73
C HIS A 17 6.88 5.68 -16.50
N GLU A 18 7.53 4.73 -15.82
CA GLU A 18 6.94 3.43 -15.46
C GLU A 18 6.21 3.45 -14.11
N GLU A 19 6.31 4.52 -13.32
CA GLU A 19 5.65 4.67 -12.00
C GLU A 19 4.18 4.23 -12.03
N GLY A 20 3.39 4.72 -12.99
CA GLY A 20 1.98 4.36 -13.09
C GLY A 20 1.73 2.87 -13.36
N ILE A 21 2.66 2.18 -14.04
CA ILE A 21 2.58 0.74 -14.29
C ILE A 21 2.85 -0.05 -13.00
N PHE A 22 3.88 0.36 -12.25
CA PHE A 22 4.22 -0.31 -10.99
C PHE A 22 3.17 -0.09 -9.90
N GLU A 23 2.58 1.10 -9.82
CA GLU A 23 1.46 1.34 -8.92
C GLU A 23 0.21 0.54 -9.34
N ALA A 24 -0.09 0.45 -10.64
CA ALA A 24 -1.17 -0.43 -11.13
C ALA A 24 -0.90 -1.90 -10.80
N ALA A 25 0.35 -2.36 -10.93
CA ALA A 25 0.72 -3.72 -10.53
C ALA A 25 0.56 -3.93 -9.02
N ALA A 26 0.89 -2.93 -8.19
CA ALA A 26 0.68 -3.00 -6.74
C ALA A 26 -0.81 -3.06 -6.39
N LEU A 27 -1.67 -2.30 -7.06
CA LEU A 27 -3.12 -2.40 -6.90
C LEU A 27 -3.63 -3.80 -7.28
N ALA A 28 -3.17 -4.37 -8.40
CA ALA A 28 -3.57 -5.70 -8.83
C ALA A 28 -3.13 -6.81 -7.85
N VAL A 29 -1.91 -6.72 -7.27
CA VAL A 29 -1.48 -7.69 -6.25
C VAL A 29 -2.14 -7.42 -4.89
N SER A 30 -2.51 -6.18 -4.59
CA SER A 30 -3.34 -5.85 -3.42
C SER A 30 -4.68 -6.59 -3.47
N GLU A 31 -5.37 -6.57 -4.62
CA GLU A 31 -6.61 -7.31 -4.83
C GLU A 31 -6.41 -8.82 -4.61
N LYS A 32 -5.33 -9.39 -5.13
CA LYS A 32 -4.98 -10.81 -4.92
C LYS A 32 -4.70 -11.14 -3.45
N ALA A 33 -4.12 -10.20 -2.71
CA ALA A 33 -3.91 -10.32 -1.27
C ALA A 33 -5.19 -10.10 -0.44
N GLY A 34 -6.33 -9.82 -1.06
CA GLY A 34 -7.59 -9.54 -0.39
C GLY A 34 -7.68 -8.13 0.20
N ILE A 35 -6.90 -7.19 -0.31
CA ILE A 35 -6.92 -5.77 0.06
C ILE A 35 -7.90 -5.04 -0.86
N ARG A 36 -8.76 -4.21 -0.30
CA ARG A 36 -9.69 -3.36 -1.07
C ARG A 36 -8.93 -2.25 -1.78
N THR A 37 -9.14 -2.12 -3.09
CA THR A 37 -8.58 -1.07 -3.94
C THR A 37 -9.68 -0.23 -4.57
N PRO A 38 -9.41 1.00 -5.00
CA PRO A 38 -10.32 1.72 -5.88
C PRO A 38 -10.37 1.01 -7.25
N VAL A 39 -11.42 1.19 -8.01
CA VAL A 39 -11.42 0.82 -9.43
C VAL A 39 -10.31 1.61 -10.12
N TRP A 40 -9.46 0.94 -10.87
CA TRP A 40 -8.31 1.56 -11.52
C TRP A 40 -8.18 1.14 -12.98
N LYS A 41 -7.49 1.96 -13.76
CA LYS A 41 -7.07 1.60 -15.12
C LYS A 41 -5.85 2.42 -15.55
N LEU A 42 -5.13 1.90 -16.53
CA LEU A 42 -4.08 2.59 -17.22
C LEU A 42 -4.66 3.35 -18.42
N PHE A 43 -4.42 4.66 -18.47
CA PHE A 43 -4.71 5.49 -19.62
C PHE A 43 -3.45 5.63 -20.47
N GLU A 44 -3.57 5.53 -21.79
CA GLU A 44 -2.45 5.79 -22.67
C GLU A 44 -1.91 7.21 -22.45
N GLY A 45 -0.61 7.29 -22.24
CA GLY A 45 0.06 8.57 -22.08
C GLY A 45 0.23 9.29 -23.44
N PRO A 46 0.52 10.59 -23.42
CA PRO A 46 0.68 11.37 -24.64
C PRO A 46 1.86 10.86 -25.50
N GLN A 47 1.66 10.79 -26.80
CA GLN A 47 2.67 10.44 -27.81
C GLN A 47 3.06 11.69 -28.58
N GLU A 48 3.89 12.56 -27.96
CA GLU A 48 4.35 13.79 -28.60
C GLU A 48 5.65 13.54 -29.38
N LYS A 49 5.71 14.02 -30.65
CA LYS A 49 6.91 13.91 -31.47
C LYS A 49 8.07 14.70 -30.84
N GLY A 50 9.20 14.02 -30.63
CA GLY A 50 10.38 14.64 -30.02
C GLY A 50 10.44 14.65 -28.51
N ARG A 51 9.46 14.04 -27.83
CA ARG A 51 9.48 13.83 -26.38
C ARG A 51 9.57 12.33 -26.04
N PRO A 52 10.11 11.97 -24.84
CA PRO A 52 10.05 10.60 -24.35
C PRO A 52 8.60 10.10 -24.33
N LYS A 53 8.39 8.87 -24.76
CA LYS A 53 7.08 8.25 -24.68
C LYS A 53 6.69 8.05 -23.22
N VAL A 54 5.52 8.54 -22.83
CA VAL A 54 4.88 8.18 -21.58
C VAL A 54 3.98 6.97 -21.89
N PRO A 55 4.30 5.77 -21.41
CA PRO A 55 3.51 4.60 -21.78
C PRO A 55 2.09 4.71 -21.26
N TYR A 56 1.95 4.97 -19.96
CA TYR A 56 0.64 5.03 -19.31
C TYR A 56 0.60 6.02 -18.15
N TRP A 57 -0.59 6.54 -17.88
CA TRP A 57 -0.96 7.21 -16.64
C TRP A 57 -1.93 6.32 -15.86
N LEU A 58 -1.72 6.20 -14.55
CA LEU A 58 -2.65 5.50 -13.69
C LEU A 58 -3.85 6.41 -13.36
N GLY A 59 -5.05 5.92 -13.62
CA GLY A 59 -6.28 6.51 -13.13
C GLY A 59 -6.95 5.63 -12.09
N MET A 60 -7.46 6.24 -11.05
CA MET A 60 -8.24 5.61 -9.99
C MET A 60 -9.58 6.32 -9.83
N GLU A 61 -10.67 5.57 -9.70
CA GLU A 61 -11.96 6.15 -9.36
C GLU A 61 -11.92 6.73 -7.95
N ARG A 62 -12.49 7.91 -7.82
CA ARG A 62 -12.60 8.55 -6.50
C ARG A 62 -13.65 7.85 -5.66
N PHE A 63 -13.19 7.15 -4.62
CA PHE A 63 -14.04 6.44 -3.66
C PHE A 63 -14.80 7.39 -2.72
N ASP A 64 -14.38 8.66 -2.61
CA ASP A 64 -15.06 9.69 -1.84
C ASP A 64 -16.13 10.45 -2.66
N ARG A 65 -16.50 9.93 -3.83
CA ARG A 65 -17.52 10.46 -4.73
C ARG A 65 -18.50 9.37 -5.13
N THR A 66 -19.76 9.58 -4.81
CA THR A 66 -20.85 8.67 -5.17
C THR A 66 -21.91 9.42 -5.98
N PRO A 67 -22.83 8.72 -6.65
CA PRO A 67 -24.00 9.37 -7.28
C PRO A 67 -24.85 10.18 -6.31
N ALA A 68 -24.86 9.82 -5.02
CA ALA A 68 -25.62 10.52 -3.98
C ALA A 68 -24.88 11.75 -3.42
N GLY A 69 -23.57 11.89 -3.70
CA GLY A 69 -22.79 13.03 -3.19
C GLY A 69 -21.36 12.69 -2.81
N ARG A 70 -20.88 13.35 -1.77
CA ARG A 70 -19.51 13.19 -1.25
C ARG A 70 -19.54 12.37 0.03
N VAL A 71 -18.62 11.41 0.15
CA VAL A 71 -18.33 10.74 1.40
C VAL A 71 -17.22 11.51 2.11
N HIS A 72 -17.37 11.74 3.40
CA HIS A 72 -16.33 12.41 4.18
C HIS A 72 -15.07 11.54 4.24
N TYR A 73 -13.95 12.12 3.87
CA TYR A 73 -12.63 11.47 3.87
C TYR A 73 -11.66 12.27 4.73
N VAL A 74 -10.86 11.55 5.54
CA VAL A 74 -9.77 12.13 6.30
C VAL A 74 -8.61 11.15 6.42
N SER A 75 -7.37 11.62 6.31
CA SER A 75 -6.18 10.77 6.50
C SER A 75 -5.86 10.57 7.99
N ALA A 76 -5.12 9.51 8.31
CA ALA A 76 -4.62 9.28 9.66
C ALA A 76 -3.77 10.46 10.17
N ALA A 77 -2.92 11.03 9.31
CA ALA A 77 -2.16 12.24 9.65
C ALA A 77 -3.07 13.42 10.00
N GLY A 78 -4.18 13.60 9.28
CA GLY A 78 -5.17 14.64 9.57
C GLY A 78 -5.93 14.39 10.87
N LEU A 79 -6.35 13.15 11.15
CA LEU A 79 -7.04 12.77 12.38
C LEU A 79 -6.18 12.95 13.63
N LEU A 80 -4.90 12.61 13.53
CA LEU A 80 -3.96 12.69 14.66
C LEU A 80 -3.26 14.06 14.74
N ASN A 81 -3.54 14.96 13.79
CA ASN A 81 -2.92 16.28 13.69
C ASN A 81 -1.38 16.25 13.75
N VAL A 82 -0.77 15.33 12.99
CA VAL A 82 0.68 15.15 12.94
C VAL A 82 1.25 15.55 11.59
N ASN A 83 2.51 16.00 11.61
CA ASN A 83 3.26 16.29 10.40
C ASN A 83 3.69 14.97 9.74
N PHE A 84 3.14 14.65 8.58
CA PHE A 84 3.42 13.40 7.86
C PHE A 84 4.87 13.29 7.35
N ARG A 85 5.62 14.40 7.31
CA ARG A 85 7.05 14.42 6.93
C ARG A 85 7.98 14.03 8.07
N GLU A 86 7.47 13.92 9.28
CA GLU A 86 8.24 13.45 10.43
C GLU A 86 7.94 11.96 10.65
N PRO A 87 8.95 11.12 10.92
CA PRO A 87 8.74 9.68 11.13
C PRO A 87 8.18 9.44 12.55
N VAL A 88 6.97 9.97 12.78
CA VAL A 88 6.28 9.90 14.08
C VAL A 88 5.23 8.79 14.13
N PHE A 89 5.01 8.09 13.02
CA PHE A 89 4.01 7.04 12.93
C PHE A 89 4.60 5.65 13.18
N ASP A 90 3.83 4.87 13.93
CA ASP A 90 4.02 3.42 14.03
C ASP A 90 2.71 2.72 13.64
N TYR A 91 2.80 1.56 13.00
CA TYR A 91 1.64 0.78 12.62
C TYR A 91 0.79 0.34 13.81
N PHE A 92 1.34 0.30 15.01
CA PHE A 92 0.56 0.08 16.23
C PHE A 92 -0.37 1.26 16.54
N ASP A 93 0.06 2.48 16.25
CA ASP A 93 -0.80 3.67 16.45
C ASP A 93 -1.90 3.72 15.38
N LEU A 94 -1.56 3.39 14.13
CA LEU A 94 -2.55 3.23 13.07
C LEU A 94 -3.57 2.12 13.40
N MET A 95 -3.11 1.00 13.95
CA MET A 95 -3.98 -0.10 14.36
C MET A 95 -4.91 0.32 15.49
N ARG A 96 -4.39 1.02 16.52
CA ARG A 96 -5.24 1.57 17.60
C ARG A 96 -6.27 2.56 17.08
N LEU A 97 -5.88 3.43 16.14
CA LEU A 97 -6.78 4.39 15.49
C LEU A 97 -7.88 3.65 14.72
N THR A 98 -7.51 2.67 13.90
CA THR A 98 -8.45 1.84 13.14
C THR A 98 -9.43 1.13 14.06
N CYS A 99 -8.94 0.48 15.11
CA CYS A 99 -9.77 -0.20 16.10
C CYS A 99 -10.79 0.76 16.75
N ARG A 100 -10.34 1.95 17.15
CA ARG A 100 -11.21 2.95 17.82
C ARG A 100 -12.28 3.52 16.90
N LEU A 101 -11.93 3.80 15.63
CA LEU A 101 -12.85 4.40 14.68
C LEU A 101 -13.85 3.38 14.14
N THR A 102 -13.36 2.24 13.70
CA THR A 102 -14.18 1.29 12.93
C THR A 102 -14.86 0.25 13.82
N GLN A 103 -14.28 -0.06 14.97
CA GLN A 103 -14.72 -1.14 15.87
C GLN A 103 -14.91 -2.48 15.12
N SER A 104 -14.13 -2.71 14.08
CA SER A 104 -14.27 -3.81 13.13
C SER A 104 -12.98 -4.63 13.03
N GLN A 105 -13.09 -5.92 13.33
CA GLN A 105 -12.02 -6.88 13.15
C GLN A 105 -11.58 -6.98 11.69
N ALA A 106 -12.53 -6.91 10.76
CA ALA A 106 -12.24 -6.95 9.34
C ALA A 106 -11.40 -5.75 8.88
N GLU A 107 -11.65 -4.56 9.41
CA GLU A 107 -10.87 -3.37 9.11
C GLU A 107 -9.45 -3.45 9.71
N MET A 108 -9.30 -4.05 10.88
CA MET A 108 -7.98 -4.30 11.47
C MET A 108 -7.17 -5.32 10.65
N GLU A 109 -7.79 -6.42 10.18
CA GLU A 109 -7.12 -7.38 9.29
C GLU A 109 -6.77 -6.75 7.93
N GLU A 110 -7.65 -5.89 7.41
CA GLU A 110 -7.41 -5.12 6.19
C GLU A 110 -6.16 -4.21 6.33
N LEU A 111 -6.07 -3.43 7.42
CA LEU A 111 -4.88 -2.61 7.69
C LEU A 111 -3.63 -3.47 7.83
N PHE A 112 -3.71 -4.60 8.53
CA PHE A 112 -2.57 -5.50 8.70
C PHE A 112 -2.08 -6.06 7.35
N ARG A 113 -2.99 -6.46 6.44
CA ARG A 113 -2.63 -6.89 5.08
C ARG A 113 -1.87 -5.80 4.32
N ARG A 114 -2.37 -4.55 4.36
CA ARG A 114 -1.72 -3.40 3.72
C ARG A 114 -0.32 -3.16 4.26
N THR A 115 -0.17 -3.24 5.58
CA THR A 115 1.13 -3.11 6.25
C THR A 115 2.11 -4.15 5.76
N VAL A 116 1.72 -5.42 5.78
CA VAL A 116 2.57 -6.54 5.32
C VAL A 116 2.95 -6.37 3.86
N LEU A 117 1.99 -6.00 3.00
CA LEU A 117 2.26 -5.77 1.57
C LEU A 117 3.22 -4.59 1.36
N SER A 118 3.08 -3.49 2.11
CA SER A 118 4.02 -2.36 2.04
C SER A 118 5.46 -2.80 2.34
N TYR A 119 5.68 -3.59 3.40
CA TYR A 119 6.99 -4.13 3.72
C TYR A 119 7.52 -5.10 2.66
N PHE A 120 6.67 -5.88 2.03
CA PHE A 120 7.06 -6.83 0.98
C PHE A 120 7.41 -6.14 -0.33
N LEU A 121 6.64 -5.12 -0.73
CA LEU A 121 6.89 -4.36 -1.95
C LEU A 121 7.94 -3.26 -1.79
N ARG A 122 8.52 -3.06 -0.60
CA ARG A 122 9.39 -1.92 -0.29
C ARG A 122 8.70 -0.59 -0.60
N ASN A 123 7.44 -0.47 -0.22
CA ASN A 123 6.73 0.80 -0.27
C ASN A 123 7.14 1.64 0.95
N GLU A 124 8.36 2.17 0.93
CA GLU A 124 8.99 2.84 2.07
C GLU A 124 8.48 4.28 2.27
N ASP A 125 7.70 4.83 1.31
CA ASP A 125 6.97 6.10 1.44
C ASP A 125 5.55 5.91 2.03
N ASP A 126 5.40 5.00 2.99
CA ASP A 126 4.16 4.63 3.65
C ASP A 126 3.75 5.56 4.79
N HIS A 127 3.73 6.85 4.51
CA HIS A 127 3.44 7.89 5.50
C HIS A 127 1.94 8.01 5.85
N GLY A 128 1.62 8.69 6.96
CA GLY A 128 0.27 8.78 7.52
C GLY A 128 -0.83 9.42 6.64
N LYS A 129 -0.49 10.01 5.50
CA LYS A 129 -1.49 10.47 4.50
C LYS A 129 -1.99 9.35 3.59
N ASN A 130 -1.24 8.26 3.45
CA ASN A 130 -1.60 7.12 2.61
C ASN A 130 -2.63 6.19 3.28
N PHE A 131 -2.94 6.46 4.56
CA PHE A 131 -3.98 5.74 5.30
C PHE A 131 -5.19 6.65 5.50
N GLY A 132 -6.28 6.36 4.79
CA GLY A 132 -7.50 7.16 4.82
C GLY A 132 -8.66 6.45 5.51
N PHE A 133 -9.56 7.25 6.05
CA PHE A 133 -10.82 6.80 6.65
C PHE A 133 -11.99 7.51 6.00
N LEU A 134 -13.07 6.77 5.81
CA LEU A 134 -14.35 7.26 5.31
C LEU A 134 -15.35 7.30 6.48
N LEU A 135 -16.10 8.39 6.58
CA LEU A 135 -17.24 8.50 7.48
C LEU A 135 -18.52 8.56 6.64
N HIS A 136 -19.37 7.58 6.84
CA HIS A 136 -20.68 7.49 6.18
C HIS A 136 -21.74 8.28 6.94
N ASP A 137 -22.84 8.60 6.26
CA ASP A 137 -23.95 9.39 6.81
C ASP A 137 -24.63 8.70 8.02
N ASP A 138 -24.51 7.39 8.15
CA ASP A 138 -24.97 6.59 9.29
C ASP A 138 -24.03 6.64 10.50
N GLY A 139 -22.92 7.37 10.41
CA GLY A 139 -21.89 7.49 11.44
C GLY A 139 -20.86 6.35 11.45
N ARG A 140 -20.93 5.41 10.53
CA ARG A 140 -19.98 4.30 10.40
C ARG A 140 -18.67 4.78 9.80
N TRP A 141 -17.57 4.40 10.44
CA TRP A 141 -16.21 4.58 9.92
C TRP A 141 -15.70 3.30 9.28
N GLU A 142 -14.97 3.46 8.19
CA GLU A 142 -14.21 2.37 7.56
C GLU A 142 -12.89 2.89 6.99
N LEU A 143 -11.93 2.02 6.76
CA LEU A 143 -10.74 2.35 5.96
C LEU A 143 -11.16 2.66 4.53
N SER A 144 -10.60 3.72 3.95
CA SER A 144 -10.74 3.94 2.51
C SER A 144 -10.19 2.74 1.72
N PRO A 145 -10.57 2.53 0.46
CA PRO A 145 -9.79 1.67 -0.41
C PRO A 145 -8.31 2.04 -0.36
N SER A 146 -7.42 1.04 -0.50
CA SER A 146 -5.97 1.24 -0.48
C SER A 146 -5.50 1.95 -1.74
N PHE A 147 -4.69 2.96 -1.60
CA PHE A 147 -4.11 3.74 -2.69
C PHE A 147 -2.66 4.10 -2.34
N ASP A 148 -1.91 4.54 -3.32
CA ASP A 148 -0.51 4.97 -3.13
C ASP A 148 0.40 3.86 -2.59
N ILE A 149 0.07 2.59 -2.89
CA ILE A 149 0.96 1.46 -2.68
C ILE A 149 1.74 1.24 -3.97
N THR A 150 3.06 1.24 -3.87
CA THR A 150 3.95 0.97 -5.01
C THR A 150 5.31 0.47 -4.53
N TYR A 151 6.18 0.14 -5.44
CA TYR A 151 7.60 -0.04 -5.14
C TYR A 151 8.25 1.34 -5.08
N ALA A 152 8.58 1.78 -3.86
CA ALA A 152 9.15 3.10 -3.57
C ALA A 152 10.26 2.97 -2.51
N PRO A 153 11.45 2.44 -2.89
CA PRO A 153 12.55 2.26 -1.95
C PRO A 153 13.20 3.61 -1.61
N GLU A 154 13.37 3.88 -0.34
CA GLU A 154 14.07 5.05 0.17
C GLU A 154 15.58 4.78 0.33
N PRO A 155 16.44 5.82 0.28
CA PRO A 155 17.90 5.65 0.33
C PRO A 155 18.42 4.89 1.55
N TYR A 156 17.74 4.99 2.68
CA TYR A 156 18.12 4.33 3.93
C TYR A 156 17.46 2.97 4.14
N GLY A 157 16.55 2.57 3.25
CA GLY A 157 15.83 1.30 3.32
C GLY A 157 14.95 1.20 4.57
N GLU A 158 14.35 2.31 4.98
CA GLU A 158 13.45 2.39 6.13
C GLU A 158 12.09 2.95 5.72
N HIS A 159 11.04 2.31 6.19
CA HIS A 159 9.67 2.75 6.03
C HIS A 159 9.41 4.05 6.80
N ALA A 160 8.62 4.96 6.23
CA ALA A 160 8.16 6.17 6.90
C ALA A 160 7.28 5.84 8.13
N THR A 161 6.60 4.68 8.11
CA THR A 161 5.85 4.14 9.24
C THR A 161 6.52 2.87 9.75
N SER A 162 7.03 2.91 10.99
CA SER A 162 7.68 1.75 11.62
C SER A 162 6.65 0.69 12.03
N PHE A 163 7.11 -0.56 12.17
CA PHE A 163 6.32 -1.64 12.76
C PHE A 163 6.92 -2.06 14.10
N GLY A 164 6.34 -1.59 15.18
CA GLY A 164 6.83 -1.82 16.52
C GLY A 164 8.20 -1.22 16.79
N GLY A 165 8.48 -0.05 16.19
CA GLY A 165 9.74 0.67 16.29
C GLY A 165 10.79 0.21 15.26
N ASN A 166 10.48 -0.71 14.35
CA ASN A 166 11.41 -1.18 13.31
C ASN A 166 10.92 -0.74 11.92
N GLY A 167 11.67 0.15 11.27
CA GLY A 167 11.36 0.63 9.91
C GLY A 167 11.83 -0.29 8.79
N ARG A 168 12.51 -1.40 9.09
CA ARG A 168 13.10 -2.27 8.04
C ARG A 168 12.43 -3.62 7.90
N ARG A 169 11.92 -4.17 9.01
CA ARG A 169 11.39 -5.54 9.04
C ARG A 169 10.31 -5.69 10.10
N ILE A 170 9.34 -6.54 9.82
CA ILE A 170 8.38 -7.02 10.80
C ILE A 170 9.04 -8.18 11.55
N THR A 171 9.26 -8.02 12.86
CA THR A 171 9.89 -9.06 13.69
C THR A 171 8.82 -9.97 14.33
N ARG A 172 9.24 -11.16 14.80
CA ARG A 172 8.37 -12.09 15.53
C ARG A 172 7.74 -11.44 16.77
N ASP A 173 8.53 -10.77 17.58
CA ASP A 173 8.01 -10.06 18.77
C ASP A 173 6.95 -9.01 18.39
N ALA A 174 7.22 -8.23 17.35
CA ALA A 174 6.26 -7.22 16.88
C ALA A 174 4.98 -7.86 16.33
N LEU A 175 5.08 -8.99 15.61
CA LEU A 175 3.92 -9.75 15.13
C LEU A 175 3.05 -10.24 16.31
N GLU A 176 3.67 -10.83 17.35
CA GLU A 176 2.95 -11.30 18.54
C GLU A 176 2.34 -10.15 19.35
N ARG A 177 3.01 -9.01 19.42
CA ARG A 177 2.44 -7.79 20.04
C ARG A 177 1.24 -7.28 19.24
N MET A 178 1.30 -7.31 17.91
CA MET A 178 0.20 -6.92 17.04
C MET A 178 -0.99 -7.88 17.20
N SER A 179 -0.74 -9.17 17.28
CA SER A 179 -1.75 -10.21 17.57
C SER A 179 -2.52 -9.89 18.88
N ARG A 180 -1.79 -9.54 19.95
CA ARG A 180 -2.41 -9.13 21.20
C ARG A 180 -3.23 -7.84 21.08
N LEU A 181 -2.69 -6.84 20.36
CA LEU A 181 -3.41 -5.57 20.14
C LEU A 181 -4.71 -5.76 19.37
N MET A 182 -4.68 -6.61 18.34
CA MET A 182 -5.85 -6.91 17.50
C MET A 182 -6.82 -7.91 18.14
N ALA A 183 -6.46 -8.51 19.28
CA ALA A 183 -7.16 -9.67 19.87
C ALA A 183 -7.39 -10.81 18.84
N THR A 184 -6.40 -11.04 17.96
CA THR A 184 -6.41 -12.04 16.88
C THR A 184 -5.35 -13.08 17.15
N PRO A 185 -5.62 -14.39 17.02
CA PRO A 185 -4.60 -15.43 17.13
C PRO A 185 -3.42 -15.17 16.20
N VAL A 186 -2.19 -15.40 16.68
CA VAL A 186 -0.98 -15.14 15.87
C VAL A 186 -0.96 -16.00 14.61
N GLU A 187 -1.51 -17.20 14.67
CA GLU A 187 -1.64 -18.14 13.54
C GLU A 187 -2.49 -17.53 12.41
N ARG A 188 -3.52 -16.73 12.77
CA ARG A 188 -4.32 -16.00 11.79
C ARG A 188 -3.51 -14.89 11.12
N LEU A 189 -2.68 -14.17 11.88
CA LEU A 189 -1.79 -13.17 11.29
C LEU A 189 -0.73 -13.81 10.40
N GLU A 190 -0.18 -14.97 10.79
CA GLU A 190 0.74 -15.74 9.95
C GLU A 190 0.09 -16.21 8.64
N GLU A 191 -1.16 -16.64 8.69
CA GLU A 191 -1.93 -16.97 7.48
C GLU A 191 -2.04 -15.76 6.54
N ILE A 192 -2.39 -14.59 7.08
CA ILE A 192 -2.46 -13.33 6.33
C ILE A 192 -1.09 -13.01 5.71
N VAL A 193 0.00 -13.16 6.47
CA VAL A 193 1.36 -12.94 5.97
C VAL A 193 1.67 -13.86 4.79
N ARG A 194 1.36 -15.17 4.88
CA ARG A 194 1.61 -16.13 3.78
C ARG A 194 0.81 -15.79 2.53
N GLN A 195 -0.48 -15.48 2.67
CA GLN A 195 -1.34 -15.04 1.56
C GLN A 195 -0.80 -13.78 0.88
N THR A 196 -0.35 -12.82 1.68
CA THR A 196 0.21 -11.56 1.17
C THR A 196 1.57 -11.78 0.49
N ALA A 197 2.41 -12.68 1.02
CA ALA A 197 3.68 -13.04 0.39
C ALA A 197 3.47 -13.69 -0.99
N GLU A 198 2.51 -14.61 -1.10
CA GLU A 198 2.15 -15.24 -2.39
C GLU A 198 1.75 -14.19 -3.43
N ALA A 199 0.92 -13.21 -3.04
CA ALA A 199 0.55 -12.12 -3.91
C ALA A 199 1.76 -11.25 -4.31
N ALA A 200 2.63 -10.91 -3.34
CA ALA A 200 3.82 -10.07 -3.56
C ALA A 200 4.83 -10.71 -4.52
N PHE A 201 5.03 -12.03 -4.48
CA PHE A 201 5.87 -12.74 -5.46
C PHE A 201 5.36 -12.58 -6.90
N GLY A 202 4.07 -12.37 -7.11
CA GLY A 202 3.48 -12.09 -8.42
C GLY A 202 3.64 -10.64 -8.93
N PHE A 203 4.21 -9.74 -8.12
CA PHE A 203 4.26 -8.31 -8.43
C PHE A 203 4.99 -7.99 -9.73
N SER A 204 6.21 -8.50 -9.88
CA SER A 204 7.05 -8.22 -11.06
C SER A 204 6.47 -8.78 -12.35
N GLU A 205 5.86 -9.96 -12.31
CA GLU A 205 5.19 -10.56 -13.46
C GLU A 205 3.94 -9.77 -13.84
N THR A 206 3.20 -9.28 -12.84
CA THR A 206 2.05 -8.41 -13.05
C THR A 206 2.50 -7.09 -13.70
N ALA A 207 3.55 -6.44 -13.20
CA ALA A 207 4.09 -5.21 -13.80
C ALA A 207 4.56 -5.43 -15.26
N LEU A 208 5.22 -6.58 -15.53
CA LEU A 208 5.62 -6.95 -16.88
C LEU A 208 4.43 -7.10 -17.82
N SER A 209 3.36 -7.75 -17.36
CA SER A 209 2.13 -7.93 -18.14
C SER A 209 1.42 -6.61 -18.44
N LEU A 210 1.58 -5.61 -17.59
CA LEU A 210 1.05 -4.25 -17.75
C LEU A 210 1.96 -3.35 -18.59
N GLY A 211 3.12 -3.84 -19.05
CA GLY A 211 3.99 -3.14 -19.99
C GLY A 211 5.26 -2.55 -19.41
N ALA A 212 5.67 -2.91 -18.19
CA ALA A 212 6.96 -2.52 -17.62
C ALA A 212 8.12 -3.13 -18.41
N LYS A 213 9.26 -2.43 -18.44
CA LYS A 213 10.44 -2.89 -19.17
C LYS A 213 11.14 -4.03 -18.41
N ARG A 214 11.62 -5.02 -19.17
CA ARG A 214 12.35 -6.18 -18.60
C ARG A 214 13.59 -5.78 -17.79
N ALA A 215 14.26 -4.68 -18.15
CA ALA A 215 15.42 -4.18 -17.41
C ALA A 215 15.02 -3.72 -16.00
N THR A 216 13.97 -2.91 -15.88
CA THR A 216 13.41 -2.44 -14.59
C THR A 216 12.89 -3.61 -13.75
N ILE A 217 12.19 -4.55 -14.39
CA ILE A 217 11.66 -5.74 -13.72
C ILE A 217 12.75 -6.58 -13.05
N LYS A 218 13.92 -6.74 -13.70
CA LYS A 218 15.01 -7.57 -13.14
C LYS A 218 15.48 -7.04 -11.78
N GLU A 219 15.61 -5.73 -11.66
CA GLU A 219 16.04 -5.08 -10.42
C GLU A 219 14.95 -5.14 -9.35
N VAL A 220 13.73 -4.71 -9.70
CA VAL A 220 12.59 -4.69 -8.78
C VAL A 220 12.28 -6.09 -8.25
N LYS A 221 12.28 -7.12 -9.11
CA LYS A 221 12.03 -8.50 -8.72
C LYS A 221 13.00 -8.96 -7.64
N ALA A 222 14.30 -8.78 -7.85
CA ALA A 222 15.31 -9.20 -6.89
C ALA A 222 15.13 -8.51 -5.52
N GLN A 223 14.80 -7.22 -5.52
CA GLN A 223 14.61 -6.45 -4.28
C GLN A 223 13.32 -6.84 -3.55
N VAL A 224 12.22 -7.05 -4.26
CA VAL A 224 10.94 -7.49 -3.66
C VAL A 224 11.07 -8.89 -3.08
N GLU A 225 11.64 -9.86 -3.84
CA GLU A 225 11.85 -11.22 -3.35
C GLU A 225 12.75 -11.21 -2.09
N ALA A 226 13.84 -10.45 -2.10
CA ALA A 226 14.71 -10.32 -0.93
C ALA A 226 13.98 -9.69 0.28
N ALA A 227 13.09 -8.72 0.06
CA ALA A 227 12.30 -8.11 1.13
C ALA A 227 11.27 -9.09 1.71
N VAL A 228 10.59 -9.86 0.86
CA VAL A 228 9.65 -10.91 1.30
C VAL A 228 10.38 -11.93 2.17
N ASP A 229 11.49 -12.50 1.66
CA ASP A 229 12.26 -13.53 2.37
C ASP A 229 12.81 -13.01 3.70
N ALA A 230 13.35 -11.78 3.72
CA ALA A 230 13.89 -11.17 4.93
C ALA A 230 12.81 -10.96 6.01
N ASN A 231 11.60 -10.55 5.62
CA ASN A 231 10.49 -10.36 6.54
C ASN A 231 9.92 -11.72 7.03
N LEU A 232 9.71 -12.70 6.13
CA LEU A 232 9.27 -14.04 6.52
C LEU A 232 10.23 -14.66 7.54
N LYS A 233 11.54 -14.59 7.28
CA LYS A 233 12.57 -15.06 8.21
C LYS A 233 12.55 -14.33 9.55
N ALA A 234 12.38 -13.00 9.55
CA ALA A 234 12.34 -12.20 10.77
C ALA A 234 11.10 -12.49 11.63
N MET A 235 9.98 -12.89 10.98
CA MET A 235 8.75 -13.31 11.65
C MET A 235 8.76 -14.79 12.05
N GLY A 236 9.75 -15.60 11.62
CA GLY A 236 9.79 -17.03 11.86
C GLY A 236 8.74 -17.81 11.09
N ILE A 237 8.36 -17.34 9.91
CA ILE A 237 7.35 -17.92 9.02
C ILE A 237 8.07 -18.56 7.81
N VAL A 238 8.84 -19.60 8.04
CA VAL A 238 9.59 -20.33 6.98
C VAL A 238 9.06 -21.73 6.87
#